data_48a47c936374a8c9cd6bf832803e749a
#
_entry.id   48a47c936374a8c9cd6bf832803e749a
#
_cell.length_a   1.000
_cell.length_b   1.000
_cell.length_c   1.000
_cell.angle_alpha   90.00
_cell.angle_beta   90.00
_cell.angle_gamma   90.00
#
_symmetry.space_group_name_H-M   'P 1'
#
loop_
_entity.id
_entity.type
_entity.pdbx_description
1 polymer ?
#
loop_
_entity_poly.entity_id
_entity_poly.type
_entity_poly.pdbx_seq_one_letter_code
_entity_poly.pdbx_strand_id
1 'polypeptide(L)'
;MQIADLITILGNPLTVMTLLPILGAMLLMLAHWMANAEMRVTLEKPIRAVNLTLALLMFILATLIGLEETFGLAWGEYLYQNCQVGEIGTGSCALIGSIGVSWHVGIDALSYPMVWLTTLLIPITMVVEWDAKKGAYFHSLILMMEGALIGVFVSLDLFVFYVFWELTLIPMFFLILMWGGEDRRYAAQKFFIYTFAASVFMLAGILVMYFNNDASWIGNITGKSFDFVLMDTQTNFIASEGLRSVVFLLMLIGFATKLPSVPVHTWLPDAHVQAPTAGSMLLAGVMLKMGAYGFLRLGVTLFPDQVIEFQTLLLILGMVSLVYGAVVCLGQLNLKRMVAYSSVSHMGLIFLGIATLEPLGIAGAIFMMFAHGIISPLLFAVCGSFKHHYHTLEIDSMRGLAKHSPWMSGHMMVGWMGSLGLPLMAGFVAEVAVLIAFYMAFGWWVLLPAVTLIVTAAYYLWSMQRTIFEGGRDDHDHPIAKLPSTLHGESPRDITWHENTGMLILGVLAVVYGIYPDFFGMFEMMSDWASLLVEYRLYPAEVGP
;
A
#
# COMPACT_ATOMS: atom_id res chain seq x y z
N MET A 1 -32.42 7.86 -6.72
CA MET A 1 -31.62 8.82 -5.91
C MET A 1 -32.23 10.21 -6.13
N GLN A 2 -32.75 10.84 -5.08
CA GLN A 2 -33.27 12.21 -5.14
C GLN A 2 -32.12 13.22 -5.06
N ILE A 3 -32.33 14.46 -5.50
CA ILE A 3 -31.28 15.50 -5.45
C ILE A 3 -30.80 15.74 -4.00
N ALA A 4 -31.71 15.63 -3.02
CA ALA A 4 -31.38 15.77 -1.61
C ALA A 4 -30.38 14.68 -1.14
N ASP A 5 -30.54 13.44 -1.60
CA ASP A 5 -29.64 12.32 -1.28
C ASP A 5 -28.24 12.57 -1.86
N LEU A 6 -28.18 13.12 -3.08
CA LEU A 6 -26.92 13.47 -3.73
C LEU A 6 -26.15 14.58 -2.96
N ILE A 7 -26.87 15.60 -2.45
CA ILE A 7 -26.28 16.68 -1.65
C ILE A 7 -25.73 16.13 -0.35
N THR A 8 -26.45 15.22 0.31
CA THR A 8 -25.99 14.59 1.55
C THR A 8 -24.75 13.72 1.31
N ILE A 9 -24.73 12.94 0.24
CA ILE A 9 -23.56 12.13 -0.16
C ILE A 9 -22.35 13.02 -0.45
N LEU A 10 -22.50 14.09 -1.22
CA LEU A 10 -21.41 15.00 -1.59
C LEU A 10 -20.94 15.88 -0.41
N GLY A 11 -21.77 16.09 0.61
CA GLY A 11 -21.39 16.80 1.84
C GLY A 11 -20.49 15.99 2.78
N ASN A 12 -20.37 14.68 2.55
CA ASN A 12 -19.54 13.80 3.38
C ASN A 12 -18.05 13.95 3.04
N PRO A 13 -17.15 14.21 4.02
CA PRO A 13 -15.72 14.41 3.76
C PRO A 13 -15.05 13.21 3.11
N LEU A 14 -15.40 11.97 3.45
CA LEU A 14 -14.84 10.76 2.82
C LEU A 14 -15.25 10.63 1.35
N THR A 15 -16.48 11.01 1.03
CA THR A 15 -16.94 11.08 -0.37
C THR A 15 -16.16 12.12 -1.17
N VAL A 16 -15.93 13.29 -0.58
CA VAL A 16 -15.13 14.35 -1.21
C VAL A 16 -13.70 13.86 -1.42
N MET A 17 -13.08 13.25 -0.42
CA MET A 17 -11.72 12.72 -0.50
C MET A 17 -11.59 11.61 -1.56
N THR A 18 -12.63 10.84 -1.80
CA THR A 18 -12.65 9.77 -2.80
C THR A 18 -12.91 10.29 -4.21
N LEU A 19 -13.96 11.08 -4.38
CA LEU A 19 -14.44 11.47 -5.71
C LEU A 19 -13.75 12.71 -6.27
N LEU A 20 -13.38 13.69 -5.44
CA LEU A 20 -12.78 14.94 -5.91
C LEU A 20 -11.44 14.73 -6.63
N PRO A 21 -10.50 13.90 -6.15
CA PRO A 21 -9.28 13.61 -6.88
C PRO A 21 -9.53 12.94 -8.23
N ILE A 22 -10.47 11.99 -8.30
CA ILE A 22 -10.81 11.28 -9.54
C ILE A 22 -11.44 12.24 -10.56
N LEU A 23 -12.50 12.96 -10.16
CA LEU A 23 -13.20 13.89 -11.03
C LEU A 23 -12.30 15.06 -11.44
N GLY A 24 -11.52 15.59 -10.50
CA GLY A 24 -10.54 16.64 -10.76
C GLY A 24 -9.48 16.21 -11.78
N ALA A 25 -8.93 15.01 -11.62
CA ALA A 25 -7.99 14.44 -12.57
C ALA A 25 -8.59 14.27 -13.97
N MET A 26 -9.81 13.72 -14.04
CA MET A 26 -10.53 13.55 -15.32
C MET A 26 -10.82 14.88 -16.02
N LEU A 27 -11.29 15.89 -15.28
CA LEU A 27 -11.55 17.22 -15.81
C LEU A 27 -10.28 17.91 -16.31
N LEU A 28 -9.16 17.80 -15.56
CA LEU A 28 -7.87 18.37 -15.96
C LEU A 28 -7.31 17.66 -17.22
N MET A 29 -7.45 16.33 -17.30
CA MET A 29 -7.08 15.58 -18.50
C MET A 29 -7.94 15.97 -19.71
N LEU A 30 -9.24 16.13 -19.51
CA LEU A 30 -10.17 16.56 -20.56
C LEU A 30 -9.85 17.99 -21.03
N ALA A 31 -9.61 18.92 -20.11
CA ALA A 31 -9.23 20.29 -20.44
C ALA A 31 -7.93 20.34 -21.26
N HIS A 32 -6.94 19.56 -20.88
CA HIS A 32 -5.68 19.44 -21.64
C HIS A 32 -5.89 18.80 -23.02
N TRP A 33 -6.77 17.79 -23.10
CA TRP A 33 -7.07 17.12 -24.37
C TRP A 33 -7.80 18.04 -25.36
N MET A 34 -8.74 18.86 -24.89
CA MET A 34 -9.50 19.81 -25.70
C MET A 34 -8.69 21.03 -26.16
N ALA A 35 -7.58 21.33 -25.46
CA ALA A 35 -6.71 22.45 -25.77
C ALA A 35 -5.96 22.25 -27.10
N ASN A 36 -5.73 23.35 -27.84
CA ASN A 36 -4.86 23.35 -29.02
C ASN A 36 -3.38 23.19 -28.61
N ALA A 37 -2.49 22.99 -29.59
CA ALA A 37 -1.07 22.71 -29.34
C ALA A 37 -0.36 23.79 -28.49
N GLU A 38 -0.63 25.07 -28.73
CA GLU A 38 -0.02 26.18 -27.97
C GLU A 38 -0.58 26.22 -26.54
N MET A 39 -1.89 26.06 -26.39
CA MET A 39 -2.54 26.06 -25.09
C MET A 39 -2.13 24.85 -24.24
N ARG A 40 -1.85 23.70 -24.83
CA ARG A 40 -1.35 22.52 -24.09
C ARG A 40 -0.05 22.83 -23.34
N VAL A 41 0.89 23.48 -24.01
CA VAL A 41 2.17 23.86 -23.40
C VAL A 41 1.97 24.85 -22.25
N THR A 42 1.09 25.83 -22.40
CA THR A 42 0.78 26.81 -21.36
C THR A 42 0.02 26.20 -20.17
N LEU A 43 -0.82 25.20 -20.41
CA LEU A 43 -1.62 24.54 -19.37
C LEU A 43 -0.83 23.50 -18.54
N GLU A 44 0.31 23.01 -18.98
CA GLU A 44 1.06 21.99 -18.26
C GLU A 44 1.42 22.39 -16.82
N LYS A 45 1.96 23.58 -16.62
CA LYS A 45 2.33 24.08 -15.28
C LYS A 45 1.13 24.32 -14.38
N PRO A 46 0.06 25.05 -14.81
CA PRO A 46 -1.17 25.19 -14.03
C PRO A 46 -1.81 23.85 -13.66
N ILE A 47 -1.95 22.92 -14.59
CA ILE A 47 -2.54 21.61 -14.32
C ILE A 47 -1.73 20.86 -13.27
N ARG A 48 -0.39 20.89 -13.35
CA ARG A 48 0.49 20.29 -12.35
C ARG A 48 0.29 20.91 -10.96
N ALA A 49 0.22 22.24 -10.89
CA ALA A 49 -0.01 22.96 -9.64
C ALA A 49 -1.40 22.63 -9.04
N VAL A 50 -2.45 22.57 -9.85
CA VAL A 50 -3.80 22.21 -9.39
C VAL A 50 -3.83 20.78 -8.87
N ASN A 51 -3.22 19.80 -9.58
CA ASN A 51 -3.13 18.43 -9.09
C ASN A 51 -2.45 18.35 -7.71
N LEU A 52 -1.32 19.04 -7.53
CA LEU A 52 -0.62 19.08 -6.24
C LEU A 52 -1.47 19.76 -5.15
N THR A 53 -2.17 20.84 -5.48
CA THR A 53 -3.03 21.54 -4.52
C THR A 53 -4.19 20.65 -4.06
N LEU A 54 -4.83 19.91 -4.99
CA LEU A 54 -5.89 18.96 -4.65
C LEU A 54 -5.36 17.82 -3.77
N ALA A 55 -4.18 17.26 -4.09
CA ALA A 55 -3.56 16.23 -3.28
C ALA A 55 -3.20 16.73 -1.86
N LEU A 56 -2.66 17.93 -1.73
CA LEU A 56 -2.39 18.54 -0.42
C LEU A 56 -3.69 18.80 0.37
N LEU A 57 -4.76 19.18 -0.30
CA LEU A 57 -6.07 19.35 0.35
C LEU A 57 -6.56 18.02 0.94
N MET A 58 -6.40 16.90 0.20
CA MET A 58 -6.78 15.57 0.72
C MET A 58 -5.94 15.19 1.94
N PHE A 59 -4.63 15.49 1.93
CA PHE A 59 -3.78 15.24 3.09
C PHE A 59 -4.19 16.07 4.32
N ILE A 60 -4.54 17.34 4.13
CA ILE A 60 -5.07 18.19 5.21
C ILE A 60 -6.37 17.61 5.76
N LEU A 61 -7.32 17.24 4.90
CA LEU A 61 -8.60 16.66 5.32
C LEU A 61 -8.41 15.35 6.09
N ALA A 62 -7.54 14.44 5.60
CA ALA A 62 -7.22 13.19 6.30
C ALA A 62 -6.62 13.45 7.69
N THR A 63 -5.72 14.43 7.79
CA THR A 63 -5.11 14.80 9.07
C THR A 63 -6.13 15.42 10.04
N LEU A 64 -7.04 16.26 9.57
CA LEU A 64 -8.09 16.85 10.38
C LEU A 64 -9.06 15.79 10.93
N ILE A 65 -9.47 14.81 10.11
CA ILE A 65 -10.33 13.70 10.56
C ILE A 65 -9.67 12.96 11.73
N GLY A 66 -8.37 12.68 11.66
CA GLY A 66 -7.68 11.98 12.75
C GLY A 66 -7.43 12.82 14.00
N LEU A 67 -7.49 14.16 13.91
CA LEU A 67 -7.35 15.05 15.07
C LEU A 67 -8.68 15.28 15.82
N GLU A 68 -9.82 15.12 15.15
CA GLU A 68 -11.14 15.34 15.75
C GLU A 68 -11.58 14.19 16.66
N GLU A 69 -11.07 12.97 16.42
CA GLU A 69 -11.51 11.79 17.17
C GLU A 69 -10.33 11.07 17.84
N THR A 70 -10.31 11.14 19.15
CA THR A 70 -9.32 10.45 19.99
C THR A 70 -9.85 9.07 20.43
N PHE A 71 -9.05 8.04 20.16
CA PHE A 71 -8.83 6.74 20.82
C PHE A 71 -9.94 6.11 21.68
N GLY A 72 -10.15 4.80 21.48
CA GLY A 72 -11.01 3.96 22.30
C GLY A 72 -12.30 3.51 21.60
N LEU A 73 -12.25 3.30 20.28
CA LEU A 73 -13.39 2.76 19.52
C LEU A 73 -13.66 1.31 19.89
N ALA A 74 -14.92 0.97 20.19
CA ALA A 74 -15.35 -0.40 20.33
C ALA A 74 -15.36 -1.13 18.98
N TRP A 75 -15.45 -2.46 18.99
CA TRP A 75 -15.57 -3.24 17.77
C TRP A 75 -16.78 -2.81 16.93
N GLY A 76 -16.56 -2.53 15.64
CA GLY A 76 -17.59 -2.06 14.73
C GLY A 76 -17.88 -0.56 14.79
N GLU A 77 -17.21 0.19 15.66
CA GLU A 77 -17.27 1.66 15.64
C GLU A 77 -16.31 2.24 14.59
N TYR A 78 -16.75 3.31 13.99
CA TYR A 78 -16.00 4.05 12.98
C TYR A 78 -15.70 5.45 13.48
N LEU A 79 -14.49 5.94 13.21
CA LEU A 79 -14.11 7.34 13.41
C LEU A 79 -15.08 8.26 12.67
N TYR A 80 -15.48 7.86 11.48
CA TYR A 80 -16.46 8.54 10.68
C TYR A 80 -17.12 7.56 9.71
N GLN A 81 -18.44 7.62 9.55
CA GLN A 81 -19.19 6.88 8.54
C GLN A 81 -20.38 7.71 8.04
N ASN A 82 -20.83 7.45 6.82
CA ASN A 82 -21.94 8.19 6.23
C ASN A 82 -23.30 7.54 6.40
N CYS A 83 -23.36 6.25 6.77
CA CYS A 83 -24.59 5.48 6.93
C CYS A 83 -24.55 4.66 8.21
N GLN A 84 -25.73 4.44 8.79
CA GLN A 84 -25.92 3.45 9.85
C GLN A 84 -26.54 2.17 9.28
N VAL A 85 -26.34 1.04 9.96
CA VAL A 85 -26.84 -0.28 9.51
C VAL A 85 -28.35 -0.26 9.19
N GLY A 86 -29.17 0.50 9.93
CA GLY A 86 -30.60 0.65 9.68
C GLY A 86 -30.96 1.49 8.44
N GLU A 87 -30.03 2.23 7.88
CA GLU A 87 -30.20 3.11 6.72
C GLU A 87 -29.67 2.50 5.42
N ILE A 88 -28.98 1.37 5.51
CA ILE A 88 -28.38 0.67 4.38
C ILE A 88 -29.47 0.27 3.37
N GLY A 89 -29.25 0.58 2.10
CA GLY A 89 -30.18 0.24 1.02
C GLY A 89 -31.45 1.09 0.96
N THR A 90 -31.66 2.00 1.90
CA THR A 90 -32.81 2.93 1.93
C THR A 90 -32.35 4.38 1.94
N GLY A 91 -33.10 5.27 1.28
CA GLY A 91 -32.88 6.72 1.36
C GLY A 91 -31.51 7.18 0.88
N SER A 92 -30.77 7.87 1.75
CA SER A 92 -29.55 8.60 1.43
C SER A 92 -28.34 7.74 1.07
N CYS A 93 -28.35 6.45 1.40
CA CYS A 93 -27.21 5.57 1.21
C CYS A 93 -27.28 4.65 -0.01
N ALA A 94 -28.47 4.50 -0.62
CA ALA A 94 -28.64 3.61 -1.76
C ALA A 94 -28.01 4.18 -3.05
N LEU A 95 -27.00 3.49 -3.59
CA LEU A 95 -26.42 3.81 -4.90
C LEU A 95 -27.19 3.10 -6.02
N ILE A 96 -27.34 1.77 -5.94
CA ILE A 96 -28.18 0.95 -6.81
C ILE A 96 -29.07 0.10 -5.89
N GLY A 97 -30.09 0.73 -5.32
CA GLY A 97 -30.95 0.11 -4.31
C GLY A 97 -31.66 -1.15 -4.79
N SER A 98 -31.94 -1.29 -6.11
CA SER A 98 -32.58 -2.49 -6.68
C SER A 98 -31.80 -3.79 -6.43
N ILE A 99 -30.49 -3.73 -6.37
CA ILE A 99 -29.61 -4.89 -6.15
C ILE A 99 -28.85 -4.80 -4.83
N GLY A 100 -29.17 -3.84 -3.96
CA GLY A 100 -28.54 -3.70 -2.63
C GLY A 100 -27.11 -3.21 -2.64
N VAL A 101 -26.73 -2.37 -3.63
CA VAL A 101 -25.46 -1.63 -3.63
C VAL A 101 -25.65 -0.30 -2.92
N SER A 102 -24.84 -0.03 -1.92
CA SER A 102 -24.88 1.18 -1.12
C SER A 102 -23.61 2.01 -1.27
N TRP A 103 -23.75 3.34 -1.28
CA TRP A 103 -22.61 4.23 -1.05
C TRP A 103 -22.39 4.32 0.46
N HIS A 104 -21.81 3.26 1.00
CA HIS A 104 -21.43 3.18 2.40
C HIS A 104 -19.92 3.30 2.52
N VAL A 105 -19.48 4.39 3.11
CA VAL A 105 -18.07 4.69 3.33
C VAL A 105 -17.85 5.04 4.80
N GLY A 106 -16.76 4.53 5.35
CA GLY A 106 -16.39 4.76 6.73
C GLY A 106 -14.89 4.62 6.94
N ILE A 107 -14.39 5.18 8.02
CA ILE A 107 -12.99 5.13 8.40
C ILE A 107 -12.89 4.71 9.86
N ASP A 108 -12.03 3.75 10.14
CA ASP A 108 -11.77 3.18 11.46
C ASP A 108 -10.26 3.05 11.71
N ALA A 109 -9.91 2.45 12.83
CA ALA A 109 -8.52 2.28 13.24
C ALA A 109 -7.64 1.43 12.29
N LEU A 110 -8.22 0.57 11.46
CA LEU A 110 -7.49 -0.16 10.41
C LEU A 110 -7.31 0.68 9.14
N SER A 111 -8.35 1.39 8.72
CA SER A 111 -8.35 2.12 7.44
C SER A 111 -7.68 3.49 7.54
N TYR A 112 -7.80 4.18 8.69
CA TYR A 112 -7.25 5.52 8.87
C TYR A 112 -5.75 5.62 8.58
N PRO A 113 -4.87 4.75 9.13
CA PRO A 113 -3.46 4.79 8.83
C PRO A 113 -3.14 4.64 7.34
N MET A 114 -3.94 3.85 6.61
CA MET A 114 -3.77 3.64 5.17
C MET A 114 -4.24 4.85 4.35
N VAL A 115 -5.34 5.49 4.75
CA VAL A 115 -5.83 6.73 4.12
C VAL A 115 -4.84 7.87 4.36
N TRP A 116 -4.37 8.04 5.60
CA TRP A 116 -3.38 9.07 5.94
C TRP A 116 -2.06 8.87 5.16
N LEU A 117 -1.57 7.63 5.10
CA LEU A 117 -0.37 7.29 4.33
C LEU A 117 -0.57 7.57 2.83
N THR A 118 -1.73 7.25 2.27
CA THR A 118 -2.05 7.50 0.86
C THR A 118 -1.99 8.98 0.55
N THR A 119 -2.71 9.78 1.33
CA THR A 119 -2.78 11.24 1.13
C THR A 119 -1.45 11.95 1.40
N LEU A 120 -0.59 11.39 2.25
CA LEU A 120 0.78 11.85 2.45
C LEU A 120 1.68 11.55 1.23
N LEU A 121 1.62 10.33 0.70
CA LEU A 121 2.54 9.88 -0.35
C LEU A 121 2.26 10.51 -1.71
N ILE A 122 1.01 10.79 -2.04
CA ILE A 122 0.64 11.36 -3.34
C ILE A 122 1.30 12.71 -3.59
N PRO A 123 1.17 13.74 -2.73
CA PRO A 123 1.85 15.02 -2.93
C PRO A 123 3.38 14.88 -2.88
N ILE A 124 3.94 14.04 -2.00
CA ILE A 124 5.39 13.76 -1.97
C ILE A 124 5.85 13.20 -3.32
N THR A 125 5.11 12.25 -3.86
CA THR A 125 5.43 11.62 -5.16
C THR A 125 5.39 12.63 -6.29
N MET A 126 4.41 13.55 -6.30
CA MET A 126 4.32 14.64 -7.27
C MET A 126 5.49 15.62 -7.14
N VAL A 127 5.93 15.92 -5.92
CA VAL A 127 7.07 16.80 -5.65
C VAL A 127 8.37 16.15 -6.10
N VAL A 128 8.63 14.88 -5.78
CA VAL A 128 9.84 14.16 -6.21
C VAL A 128 10.01 14.16 -7.73
N GLU A 129 8.92 14.06 -8.48
CA GLU A 129 8.90 14.06 -9.95
C GLU A 129 8.61 15.43 -10.56
N TRP A 130 8.77 16.52 -9.79
CA TRP A 130 8.36 17.85 -10.21
C TRP A 130 9.04 18.36 -11.48
N ASP A 131 10.34 18.15 -11.62
CA ASP A 131 11.11 18.58 -12.80
C ASP A 131 11.04 17.62 -13.99
N ALA A 132 10.45 16.44 -13.77
CA ALA A 132 10.30 15.49 -14.84
C ALA A 132 9.39 16.06 -15.96
N LYS A 133 9.88 16.14 -17.18
CA LYS A 133 9.12 16.59 -18.36
C LYS A 133 8.10 15.53 -18.80
N LYS A 134 7.16 15.16 -17.89
CA LYS A 134 6.22 14.06 -18.11
C LYS A 134 4.83 14.50 -18.55
N GLY A 135 4.59 15.82 -18.60
CA GLY A 135 3.33 16.40 -19.06
C GLY A 135 2.17 16.33 -18.05
N ALA A 136 1.05 16.94 -18.42
CA ALA A 136 -0.12 17.10 -17.55
C ALA A 136 -0.78 15.74 -17.17
N TYR A 137 -0.86 14.81 -18.12
CA TYR A 137 -1.49 13.50 -17.89
C TYR A 137 -0.82 12.68 -16.79
N PHE A 138 0.49 12.78 -16.63
CA PHE A 138 1.23 12.06 -15.61
C PHE A 138 0.76 12.40 -14.20
N HIS A 139 0.69 13.69 -13.88
CA HIS A 139 0.26 14.16 -12.54
C HIS A 139 -1.23 13.92 -12.32
N SER A 140 -2.05 14.03 -13.37
CA SER A 140 -3.49 13.73 -13.25
C SER A 140 -3.75 12.22 -13.01
N LEU A 141 -2.96 11.32 -13.60
CA LEU A 141 -3.06 9.89 -13.29
C LEU A 141 -2.65 9.57 -11.84
N ILE A 142 -1.65 10.30 -11.30
CA ILE A 142 -1.26 10.19 -9.88
C ILE A 142 -2.41 10.67 -8.98
N LEU A 143 -3.05 11.79 -9.30
CA LEU A 143 -4.21 12.29 -8.56
C LEU A 143 -5.41 11.34 -8.64
N MET A 144 -5.68 10.76 -9.83
CA MET A 144 -6.71 9.74 -10.00
C MET A 144 -6.45 8.50 -9.13
N MET A 145 -5.18 8.10 -9.01
CA MET A 145 -4.76 7.02 -8.13
C MET A 145 -5.08 7.31 -6.67
N GLU A 146 -4.92 8.57 -6.21
CA GLU A 146 -5.25 8.97 -4.84
C GLU A 146 -6.69 8.64 -4.48
N GLY A 147 -7.65 9.15 -5.26
CA GLY A 147 -9.06 8.90 -4.99
C GLY A 147 -9.44 7.42 -5.11
N ALA A 148 -8.84 6.68 -6.05
CA ALA A 148 -9.07 5.25 -6.18
C ALA A 148 -8.56 4.46 -4.96
N LEU A 149 -7.37 4.79 -4.45
CA LEU A 149 -6.79 4.15 -3.25
C LEU A 149 -7.59 4.49 -1.98
N ILE A 150 -7.94 5.77 -1.80
CA ILE A 150 -8.82 6.17 -0.68
C ILE A 150 -10.14 5.40 -0.75
N GLY A 151 -10.76 5.31 -1.95
CA GLY A 151 -11.99 4.57 -2.16
C GLY A 151 -11.90 3.10 -1.73
N VAL A 152 -10.77 2.43 -1.95
CA VAL A 152 -10.56 1.06 -1.45
C VAL A 152 -10.58 1.01 0.08
N PHE A 153 -9.89 1.95 0.75
CA PHE A 153 -9.73 1.90 2.20
C PHE A 153 -10.95 2.38 2.99
N VAL A 154 -11.84 3.15 2.36
CA VAL A 154 -13.04 3.67 3.05
C VAL A 154 -14.32 2.94 2.66
N SER A 155 -14.32 2.10 1.63
CA SER A 155 -15.53 1.39 1.18
C SER A 155 -15.95 0.32 2.17
N LEU A 156 -17.21 0.37 2.61
CA LEU A 156 -17.87 -0.61 3.47
C LEU A 156 -18.89 -1.47 2.69
N ASP A 157 -19.01 -1.24 1.39
CA ASP A 157 -19.79 -2.05 0.44
C ASP A 157 -18.84 -2.82 -0.48
N LEU A 158 -19.01 -4.13 -0.61
CA LEU A 158 -18.12 -5.03 -1.37
C LEU A 158 -18.08 -4.71 -2.87
N PHE A 159 -19.20 -4.25 -3.43
CA PHE A 159 -19.25 -3.85 -4.84
C PHE A 159 -18.45 -2.57 -5.06
N VAL A 160 -18.65 -1.58 -4.20
CA VAL A 160 -17.91 -0.30 -4.25
C VAL A 160 -16.42 -0.54 -4.00
N PHE A 161 -16.08 -1.38 -3.01
CA PHE A 161 -14.70 -1.82 -2.75
C PHE A 161 -14.06 -2.42 -4.01
N TYR A 162 -14.76 -3.35 -4.67
CA TYR A 162 -14.25 -4.00 -5.88
C TYR A 162 -14.06 -3.00 -7.04
N VAL A 163 -15.00 -2.08 -7.23
CA VAL A 163 -14.88 -1.03 -8.26
C VAL A 163 -13.64 -0.16 -8.04
N PHE A 164 -13.40 0.29 -6.81
CA PHE A 164 -12.20 1.08 -6.52
C PHE A 164 -10.92 0.25 -6.59
N TRP A 165 -10.96 -1.02 -6.18
CA TRP A 165 -9.85 -1.96 -6.35
C TRP A 165 -9.41 -2.07 -7.80
N GLU A 166 -10.33 -2.29 -8.72
CA GLU A 166 -10.06 -2.34 -10.16
C GLU A 166 -9.63 -0.97 -10.72
N LEU A 167 -10.24 0.10 -10.24
CA LEU A 167 -9.91 1.45 -10.68
C LEU A 167 -8.45 1.81 -10.41
N THR A 168 -7.80 1.25 -9.38
CA THR A 168 -6.38 1.48 -9.11
C THR A 168 -5.47 0.91 -10.21
N LEU A 169 -5.92 -0.11 -10.94
CA LEU A 169 -5.10 -0.75 -11.98
C LEU A 169 -4.94 0.14 -13.20
N ILE A 170 -5.96 0.92 -13.54
CA ILE A 170 -6.01 1.74 -14.76
C ILE A 170 -4.91 2.81 -14.75
N PRO A 171 -4.84 3.73 -13.77
CA PRO A 171 -3.79 4.74 -13.77
C PRO A 171 -2.40 4.14 -13.62
N MET A 172 -2.22 3.07 -12.83
CA MET A 172 -0.91 2.42 -12.69
C MET A 172 -0.47 1.75 -14.00
N PHE A 173 -1.36 1.08 -14.71
CA PHE A 173 -1.07 0.51 -16.03
C PHE A 173 -0.57 1.58 -17.01
N PHE A 174 -1.26 2.73 -17.09
CA PHE A 174 -0.84 3.82 -17.96
C PHE A 174 0.46 4.48 -17.49
N LEU A 175 0.69 4.63 -16.19
CA LEU A 175 1.96 5.15 -15.66
C LEU A 175 3.14 4.26 -16.08
N ILE A 176 3.00 2.94 -16.00
CA ILE A 176 4.05 2.01 -16.44
C ILE A 176 4.19 2.03 -17.96
N LEU A 177 3.07 1.96 -18.69
CA LEU A 177 3.08 1.83 -20.16
C LEU A 177 3.65 3.07 -20.85
N MET A 178 3.30 4.28 -20.38
CA MET A 178 3.65 5.53 -21.07
C MET A 178 5.01 6.08 -20.62
N TRP A 179 5.38 5.96 -19.36
CA TRP A 179 6.59 6.56 -18.78
C TRP A 179 7.58 5.53 -18.21
N GLY A 180 7.35 4.26 -18.42
CA GLY A 180 8.22 3.17 -17.98
C GLY A 180 9.51 3.03 -18.81
N GLY A 181 10.35 2.08 -18.41
CA GLY A 181 11.62 1.74 -19.06
C GLY A 181 11.46 1.04 -20.41
N GLU A 182 12.51 0.32 -20.81
CA GLU A 182 12.58 -0.32 -22.15
C GLU A 182 11.51 -1.40 -22.32
N ASP A 183 11.34 -2.29 -21.32
CA ASP A 183 10.39 -3.40 -21.34
C ASP A 183 9.01 -3.04 -20.75
N ARG A 184 8.67 -1.73 -20.74
CA ARG A 184 7.44 -1.22 -20.11
C ARG A 184 6.16 -1.88 -20.59
N ARG A 185 6.08 -2.28 -21.87
CA ARG A 185 4.88 -2.95 -22.42
C ARG A 185 4.65 -4.31 -21.77
N TYR A 186 5.69 -5.12 -21.70
CA TYR A 186 5.63 -6.43 -21.05
C TYR A 186 5.29 -6.28 -19.57
N ALA A 187 5.96 -5.39 -18.85
CA ALA A 187 5.74 -5.17 -17.44
C ALA A 187 4.33 -4.66 -17.12
N ALA A 188 3.82 -3.70 -17.92
CA ALA A 188 2.46 -3.18 -17.76
C ALA A 188 1.41 -4.27 -18.01
N GLN A 189 1.55 -5.05 -19.09
CA GLN A 189 0.65 -6.16 -19.41
C GLN A 189 0.70 -7.24 -18.33
N LYS A 190 1.89 -7.65 -17.89
CA LYS A 190 2.06 -8.65 -16.83
C LYS A 190 1.42 -8.18 -15.54
N PHE A 191 1.68 -6.95 -15.10
CA PHE A 191 1.04 -6.35 -13.93
C PHE A 191 -0.48 -6.40 -14.05
N PHE A 192 -1.04 -5.93 -15.16
CA PHE A 192 -2.49 -5.88 -15.35
C PHE A 192 -3.11 -7.28 -15.37
N ILE A 193 -2.59 -8.21 -16.18
CA ILE A 193 -3.15 -9.56 -16.31
C ILE A 193 -3.09 -10.32 -14.99
N TYR A 194 -1.96 -10.28 -14.27
CA TYR A 194 -1.81 -10.97 -12.99
C TYR A 194 -2.80 -10.46 -11.94
N THR A 195 -2.86 -9.13 -11.77
CA THR A 195 -3.69 -8.54 -10.72
C THR A 195 -5.17 -8.61 -11.07
N PHE A 196 -5.54 -8.41 -12.34
CA PHE A 196 -6.91 -8.56 -12.80
C PHE A 196 -7.41 -10.00 -12.73
N ALA A 197 -6.62 -10.99 -13.18
CA ALA A 197 -7.01 -12.39 -13.08
C ALA A 197 -7.26 -12.81 -11.62
N ALA A 198 -6.40 -12.37 -10.70
CA ALA A 198 -6.57 -12.65 -9.28
C ALA A 198 -7.81 -11.98 -8.68
N SER A 199 -8.12 -10.75 -9.10
CA SER A 199 -9.32 -10.05 -8.61
C SER A 199 -10.62 -10.64 -9.14
N VAL A 200 -10.63 -11.34 -10.27
CA VAL A 200 -11.79 -12.09 -10.75
C VAL A 200 -12.14 -13.25 -9.80
N PHE A 201 -11.15 -13.93 -9.20
CA PHE A 201 -11.42 -14.91 -8.14
C PHE A 201 -12.03 -14.24 -6.91
N MET A 202 -11.52 -13.08 -6.50
CA MET A 202 -12.11 -12.28 -5.42
C MET A 202 -13.54 -11.87 -5.73
N LEU A 203 -13.83 -11.43 -6.97
CA LEU A 203 -15.19 -11.11 -7.41
C LEU A 203 -16.13 -12.31 -7.30
N ALA A 204 -15.67 -13.50 -7.70
CA ALA A 204 -16.46 -14.72 -7.55
C ALA A 204 -16.80 -14.98 -6.07
N GLY A 205 -15.84 -14.80 -5.16
CA GLY A 205 -16.08 -14.85 -3.71
C GLY A 205 -17.12 -13.83 -3.24
N ILE A 206 -17.01 -12.58 -3.68
CA ILE A 206 -17.97 -11.49 -3.36
C ILE A 206 -19.38 -11.86 -3.84
N LEU A 207 -19.52 -12.40 -5.05
CA LEU A 207 -20.81 -12.81 -5.57
C LEU A 207 -21.43 -13.96 -4.76
N VAL A 208 -20.62 -14.94 -4.33
CA VAL A 208 -21.12 -16.01 -3.45
C VAL A 208 -21.58 -15.44 -2.12
N MET A 209 -20.84 -14.49 -1.52
CA MET A 209 -21.28 -13.80 -0.30
C MET A 209 -22.60 -13.06 -0.51
N TYR A 210 -22.71 -12.31 -1.60
CA TYR A 210 -23.93 -11.59 -1.96
C TYR A 210 -25.15 -12.50 -2.07
N PHE A 211 -25.05 -13.64 -2.76
CA PHE A 211 -26.18 -14.55 -2.93
C PHE A 211 -26.58 -15.31 -1.67
N ASN A 212 -25.70 -15.42 -0.69
CA ASN A 212 -25.95 -16.16 0.54
C ASN A 212 -26.36 -15.29 1.74
N ASN A 213 -26.12 -13.95 1.73
CA ASN A 213 -26.62 -13.09 2.83
C ASN A 213 -28.14 -12.89 2.75
N ASP A 214 -28.76 -12.52 3.87
CA ASP A 214 -30.16 -12.16 3.95
C ASP A 214 -30.33 -10.69 4.35
N ALA A 215 -30.84 -9.90 3.44
CA ALA A 215 -31.13 -8.48 3.61
C ALA A 215 -32.61 -8.17 3.25
N SER A 216 -33.50 -9.15 3.39
CA SER A 216 -34.93 -9.03 3.02
C SER A 216 -35.65 -7.88 3.74
N TRP A 217 -35.20 -7.54 4.95
CA TRP A 217 -35.72 -6.42 5.74
C TRP A 217 -35.41 -5.04 5.13
N ILE A 218 -34.41 -4.91 4.24
CA ILE A 218 -34.09 -3.65 3.54
C ILE A 218 -35.19 -3.28 2.52
N GLY A 219 -36.00 -4.25 2.10
CA GLY A 219 -37.12 -4.02 1.16
C GLY A 219 -36.69 -3.80 -0.29
N ASN A 220 -35.45 -4.16 -0.66
CA ASN A 220 -35.01 -4.15 -2.06
C ASN A 220 -35.55 -5.35 -2.84
N ILE A 221 -35.46 -5.31 -4.18
CA ILE A 221 -36.02 -6.33 -5.08
C ILE A 221 -35.38 -7.71 -4.86
N THR A 222 -34.09 -7.75 -4.53
CA THR A 222 -33.32 -9.00 -4.41
C THR A 222 -33.34 -9.59 -3.00
N GLY A 223 -33.66 -8.81 -1.97
CA GLY A 223 -33.52 -9.20 -0.55
C GLY A 223 -32.06 -9.48 -0.18
N LYS A 224 -31.09 -8.90 -0.89
CA LYS A 224 -29.65 -9.09 -0.74
C LYS A 224 -28.93 -7.75 -0.64
N SER A 225 -27.74 -7.73 -0.05
CA SER A 225 -26.90 -6.53 0.05
C SER A 225 -25.44 -6.87 -0.23
N PHE A 226 -24.68 -5.89 -0.72
CA PHE A 226 -23.22 -5.94 -0.81
C PHE A 226 -22.53 -5.34 0.42
N ASP A 227 -23.29 -4.81 1.36
CA ASP A 227 -22.75 -4.18 2.55
C ASP A 227 -22.13 -5.22 3.50
N PHE A 228 -20.82 -5.12 3.75
CA PHE A 228 -20.14 -6.10 4.59
C PHE A 228 -20.37 -5.86 6.09
N VAL A 229 -20.68 -4.64 6.52
CA VAL A 229 -21.03 -4.36 7.91
C VAL A 229 -22.32 -5.10 8.26
N LEU A 230 -23.29 -5.11 7.33
CA LEU A 230 -24.49 -5.91 7.47
C LEU A 230 -24.17 -7.42 7.50
N MET A 231 -23.29 -7.91 6.60
CA MET A 231 -22.90 -9.32 6.60
C MET A 231 -22.20 -9.71 7.91
N ASP A 232 -21.43 -8.80 8.48
CA ASP A 232 -20.72 -8.99 9.74
C ASP A 232 -21.66 -9.18 10.95
N THR A 233 -22.86 -8.59 10.89
CA THR A 233 -23.90 -8.79 11.92
C THR A 233 -24.62 -10.14 11.81
N GLN A 234 -24.49 -10.85 10.69
CA GLN A 234 -25.16 -12.12 10.42
C GLN A 234 -24.25 -13.29 10.76
N THR A 235 -24.54 -13.98 11.85
CA THR A 235 -23.81 -15.20 12.23
C THR A 235 -23.94 -16.25 11.12
N ASN A 236 -22.83 -16.68 10.54
CA ASN A 236 -22.81 -17.76 9.52
C ASN A 236 -23.73 -17.51 8.32
N PHE A 237 -23.72 -16.30 7.75
CA PHE A 237 -24.54 -15.93 6.57
C PHE A 237 -24.36 -16.88 5.38
N ILE A 238 -23.25 -17.63 5.30
CA ILE A 238 -23.07 -18.76 4.40
C ILE A 238 -23.22 -20.04 5.24
N ALA A 239 -24.34 -20.74 5.11
CA ALA A 239 -24.67 -21.89 5.94
C ALA A 239 -23.72 -23.11 5.74
N SER A 240 -23.17 -23.30 4.55
CA SER A 240 -22.26 -24.41 4.25
C SER A 240 -20.81 -24.06 4.61
N GLU A 241 -20.22 -24.80 5.53
CA GLU A 241 -18.82 -24.67 5.95
C GLU A 241 -17.85 -24.82 4.76
N GLY A 242 -18.04 -25.87 3.93
CA GLY A 242 -17.22 -26.06 2.74
C GLY A 242 -17.32 -24.91 1.75
N LEU A 243 -18.50 -24.25 1.64
CA LEU A 243 -18.64 -23.08 0.79
C LEU A 243 -17.94 -21.86 1.40
N ARG A 244 -17.95 -21.70 2.74
CA ARG A 244 -17.15 -20.65 3.43
C ARG A 244 -15.66 -20.81 3.15
N SER A 245 -15.13 -22.04 3.26
CA SER A 245 -13.72 -22.34 2.94
C SER A 245 -13.37 -22.04 1.48
N VAL A 246 -14.27 -22.36 0.54
CA VAL A 246 -14.09 -22.00 -0.88
C VAL A 246 -14.05 -20.48 -1.07
N VAL A 247 -15.00 -19.73 -0.50
CA VAL A 247 -15.05 -18.27 -0.59
C VAL A 247 -13.78 -17.65 0.02
N PHE A 248 -13.38 -18.10 1.20
CA PHE A 248 -12.14 -17.65 1.84
C PHE A 248 -10.91 -17.85 0.93
N LEU A 249 -10.76 -19.03 0.31
CA LEU A 249 -9.65 -19.29 -0.61
C LEU A 249 -9.70 -18.44 -1.87
N LEU A 250 -10.89 -18.18 -2.43
CA LEU A 250 -11.06 -17.27 -3.57
C LEU A 250 -10.64 -15.83 -3.22
N MET A 251 -11.03 -15.35 -2.04
CA MET A 251 -10.62 -14.05 -1.53
C MET A 251 -9.12 -14.01 -1.27
N LEU A 252 -8.57 -15.06 -0.65
CA LEU A 252 -7.13 -15.16 -0.37
C LEU A 252 -6.28 -15.12 -1.64
N ILE A 253 -6.70 -15.74 -2.75
CA ILE A 253 -5.99 -15.66 -4.04
C ILE A 253 -5.89 -14.20 -4.50
N GLY A 254 -6.98 -13.44 -4.44
CA GLY A 254 -7.00 -12.02 -4.79
C GLY A 254 -6.04 -11.19 -3.93
N PHE A 255 -6.15 -11.35 -2.62
CA PHE A 255 -5.34 -10.60 -1.66
C PHE A 255 -3.86 -10.99 -1.68
N ALA A 256 -3.54 -12.30 -1.72
CA ALA A 256 -2.18 -12.81 -1.75
C ALA A 256 -1.43 -12.45 -3.04
N THR A 257 -2.14 -12.27 -4.15
CA THR A 257 -1.54 -11.77 -5.39
C THR A 257 -1.21 -10.29 -5.29
N LYS A 258 -2.09 -9.48 -4.72
CA LYS A 258 -1.87 -8.04 -4.52
C LYS A 258 -0.81 -7.79 -3.44
N LEU A 259 -0.82 -8.56 -2.35
CA LEU A 259 0.21 -8.61 -1.31
C LEU A 259 1.33 -9.59 -1.72
N PRO A 260 2.10 -9.34 -2.73
CA PRO A 260 2.89 -10.23 -3.57
C PRO A 260 3.53 -11.40 -2.81
N SER A 261 2.76 -12.43 -2.52
CA SER A 261 3.25 -13.63 -1.86
C SER A 261 3.71 -14.70 -2.87
N VAL A 262 4.68 -15.49 -2.48
CA VAL A 262 5.16 -16.62 -3.31
C VAL A 262 4.07 -17.70 -3.35
N PRO A 263 3.69 -18.21 -4.56
CA PRO A 263 4.35 -18.08 -5.86
C PRO A 263 3.83 -16.94 -6.77
N VAL A 264 2.77 -16.22 -6.38
CA VAL A 264 2.05 -15.26 -7.24
C VAL A 264 2.65 -13.84 -7.25
N HIS A 265 3.91 -13.68 -6.83
CA HIS A 265 4.63 -12.41 -6.69
C HIS A 265 5.35 -11.91 -7.94
N THR A 266 5.51 -12.74 -8.98
CA THR A 266 6.47 -12.51 -10.08
C THR A 266 6.19 -11.27 -10.94
N TRP A 267 5.00 -10.70 -10.85
CA TRP A 267 4.63 -9.46 -11.52
C TRP A 267 5.30 -8.23 -10.88
N LEU A 268 5.58 -8.30 -9.56
CA LEU A 268 6.03 -7.15 -8.78
C LEU A 268 7.43 -6.65 -9.18
N PRO A 269 8.50 -7.49 -9.25
CA PRO A 269 9.83 -7.03 -9.63
C PRO A 269 9.85 -6.42 -11.03
N ASP A 270 9.14 -7.01 -11.99
CA ASP A 270 9.09 -6.50 -13.36
C ASP A 270 8.35 -5.16 -13.44
N ALA A 271 7.20 -5.04 -12.73
CA ALA A 271 6.46 -3.80 -12.64
C ALA A 271 7.32 -2.68 -12.02
N HIS A 272 8.00 -2.95 -10.89
CA HIS A 272 8.85 -1.95 -10.23
C HIS A 272 10.05 -1.52 -11.06
N VAL A 273 10.77 -2.45 -11.67
CA VAL A 273 11.96 -2.12 -12.46
C VAL A 273 11.60 -1.20 -13.62
N GLN A 274 10.46 -1.45 -14.26
CA GLN A 274 10.03 -0.68 -15.41
C GLN A 274 9.25 0.60 -15.06
N ALA A 275 8.51 0.64 -13.96
CA ALA A 275 7.70 1.80 -13.59
C ALA A 275 8.54 3.09 -13.43
N PRO A 276 7.98 4.27 -13.73
CA PRO A 276 8.59 5.54 -13.35
C PRO A 276 8.73 5.62 -11.81
N THR A 277 9.54 6.54 -11.31
CA THR A 277 9.80 6.67 -9.85
C THR A 277 8.50 6.80 -9.06
N ALA A 278 7.60 7.72 -9.48
CA ALA A 278 6.28 7.89 -8.89
C ALA A 278 5.47 6.58 -8.86
N GLY A 279 5.44 5.85 -9.99
CA GLY A 279 4.74 4.56 -10.07
C GLY A 279 5.30 3.55 -9.06
N SER A 280 6.62 3.46 -8.91
CA SER A 280 7.24 2.56 -7.94
C SER A 280 7.00 2.99 -6.50
N MET A 281 7.04 4.30 -6.20
CA MET A 281 6.73 4.82 -4.87
C MET A 281 5.30 4.48 -4.44
N LEU A 282 4.31 4.69 -5.32
CA LEU A 282 2.90 4.42 -5.03
C LEU A 282 2.59 2.92 -4.99
N LEU A 283 3.18 2.14 -5.90
CA LEU A 283 3.00 0.70 -5.92
C LEU A 283 3.49 0.08 -4.60
N ALA A 284 4.73 0.40 -4.18
CA ALA A 284 5.30 -0.11 -2.94
C ALA A 284 4.69 0.54 -1.69
N GLY A 285 4.39 1.84 -1.74
CA GLY A 285 3.90 2.60 -0.60
C GLY A 285 2.50 2.21 -0.16
N VAL A 286 1.57 2.08 -1.12
CA VAL A 286 0.14 1.92 -0.83
C VAL A 286 -0.49 0.72 -1.52
N MET A 287 -0.24 0.49 -2.82
CA MET A 287 -0.99 -0.52 -3.57
C MET A 287 -0.80 -1.94 -3.04
N LEU A 288 0.39 -2.30 -2.54
CA LEU A 288 0.63 -3.61 -1.93
C LEU A 288 -0.20 -3.80 -0.66
N LYS A 289 -0.40 -2.72 0.10
CA LYS A 289 -1.15 -2.73 1.37
C LYS A 289 -2.65 -2.97 1.18
N MET A 290 -3.19 -2.66 -0.02
CA MET A 290 -4.57 -3.03 -0.33
C MET A 290 -4.81 -4.53 -0.14
N GLY A 291 -3.83 -5.38 -0.50
CA GLY A 291 -3.92 -6.83 -0.31
C GLY A 291 -4.03 -7.24 1.16
N ALA A 292 -3.15 -6.70 2.01
CA ALA A 292 -3.19 -6.96 3.45
C ALA A 292 -4.43 -6.36 4.11
N TYR A 293 -4.78 -5.11 3.75
CA TYR A 293 -6.00 -4.46 4.22
C TYR A 293 -7.25 -5.26 3.88
N GLY A 294 -7.40 -5.66 2.61
CA GLY A 294 -8.54 -6.45 2.16
C GLY A 294 -8.60 -7.82 2.85
N PHE A 295 -7.44 -8.45 3.09
CA PHE A 295 -7.39 -9.72 3.81
C PHE A 295 -7.81 -9.56 5.28
N LEU A 296 -7.33 -8.53 5.99
CA LEU A 296 -7.76 -8.24 7.35
C LEU A 296 -9.24 -7.86 7.40
N ARG A 297 -9.68 -6.91 6.55
CA ARG A 297 -11.03 -6.36 6.52
C ARG A 297 -12.10 -7.37 6.13
N LEU A 298 -11.85 -8.19 5.13
CA LEU A 298 -12.85 -9.10 4.56
C LEU A 298 -12.53 -10.57 4.87
N GLY A 299 -11.25 -10.96 4.80
CA GLY A 299 -10.86 -12.35 5.05
C GLY A 299 -10.93 -12.72 6.51
N VAL A 300 -10.25 -11.96 7.38
CA VAL A 300 -10.18 -12.28 8.81
C VAL A 300 -11.48 -11.91 9.54
N THR A 301 -12.06 -10.75 9.25
CA THR A 301 -13.27 -10.28 9.93
C THR A 301 -14.50 -11.15 9.61
N LEU A 302 -14.74 -11.48 8.33
CA LEU A 302 -15.93 -12.21 7.90
C LEU A 302 -15.79 -13.74 7.97
N PHE A 303 -14.56 -14.26 8.02
CA PHE A 303 -14.27 -15.69 8.00
C PHE A 303 -13.30 -16.13 9.10
N PRO A 304 -13.55 -15.81 10.38
CA PRO A 304 -12.62 -16.11 11.47
C PRO A 304 -12.33 -17.61 11.61
N ASP A 305 -13.35 -18.47 11.49
CA ASP A 305 -13.19 -19.93 11.54
C ASP A 305 -12.24 -20.44 10.45
N GLN A 306 -12.35 -19.89 9.22
CA GLN A 306 -11.51 -20.28 8.09
C GLN A 306 -10.08 -19.76 8.25
N VAL A 307 -9.88 -18.62 8.89
CA VAL A 307 -8.52 -18.14 9.23
C VAL A 307 -7.81 -19.12 10.14
N ILE A 308 -8.52 -19.65 11.15
CA ILE A 308 -8.00 -20.68 12.08
C ILE A 308 -7.77 -21.99 11.32
N GLU A 309 -8.73 -22.43 10.51
CA GLU A 309 -8.62 -23.64 9.67
C GLU A 309 -7.40 -23.59 8.73
N PHE A 310 -7.19 -22.46 8.05
CA PHE A 310 -6.11 -22.25 7.09
C PHE A 310 -4.86 -21.57 7.67
N GLN A 311 -4.72 -21.49 9.00
CA GLN A 311 -3.57 -20.88 9.67
C GLN A 311 -2.23 -21.42 9.15
N THR A 312 -2.12 -22.75 8.97
CA THR A 312 -0.91 -23.39 8.43
C THR A 312 -0.61 -22.91 7.01
N LEU A 313 -1.62 -22.71 6.16
CA LEU A 313 -1.43 -22.17 4.81
C LEU A 313 -0.89 -20.74 4.86
N LEU A 314 -1.42 -19.89 5.74
CA LEU A 314 -0.96 -18.52 5.93
C LEU A 314 0.50 -18.48 6.44
N LEU A 315 0.86 -19.37 7.37
CA LEU A 315 2.24 -19.54 7.85
C LEU A 315 3.19 -19.93 6.71
N ILE A 316 2.79 -20.87 5.87
CA ILE A 316 3.61 -21.33 4.73
C ILE A 316 3.78 -20.18 3.73
N LEU A 317 2.70 -19.50 3.34
CA LEU A 317 2.75 -18.36 2.43
C LEU A 317 3.66 -17.24 2.97
N GLY A 318 3.50 -16.90 4.24
CA GLY A 318 4.31 -15.88 4.91
C GLY A 318 5.79 -16.28 4.99
N MET A 319 6.07 -17.49 5.47
CA MET A 319 7.45 -17.97 5.66
C MET A 319 8.20 -18.14 4.33
N VAL A 320 7.56 -18.75 3.35
CA VAL A 320 8.17 -18.93 2.01
C VAL A 320 8.43 -17.56 1.37
N SER A 321 7.49 -16.62 1.48
CA SER A 321 7.67 -15.26 0.92
C SER A 321 8.80 -14.50 1.62
N LEU A 322 8.86 -14.58 2.95
CA LEU A 322 9.91 -13.95 3.76
C LEU A 322 11.30 -14.48 3.37
N VAL A 323 11.49 -15.80 3.42
CA VAL A 323 12.79 -16.44 3.15
C VAL A 323 13.18 -16.28 1.68
N TYR A 324 12.28 -16.60 0.75
CA TYR A 324 12.55 -16.51 -0.69
C TYR A 324 12.92 -15.08 -1.09
N GLY A 325 12.12 -14.08 -0.67
CA GLY A 325 12.37 -12.68 -0.97
C GLY A 325 13.76 -12.24 -0.49
N ALA A 326 14.13 -12.56 0.76
CA ALA A 326 15.42 -12.21 1.33
C ALA A 326 16.61 -12.88 0.61
N VAL A 327 16.49 -14.18 0.30
CA VAL A 327 17.56 -14.92 -0.40
C VAL A 327 17.75 -14.40 -1.83
N VAL A 328 16.66 -14.10 -2.54
CA VAL A 328 16.73 -13.56 -3.90
C VAL A 328 17.37 -12.17 -3.93
N CYS A 329 17.17 -11.34 -2.87
CA CYS A 329 17.83 -10.04 -2.76
C CYS A 329 19.36 -10.14 -2.78
N LEU A 330 19.96 -11.16 -2.17
CA LEU A 330 21.42 -11.37 -2.17
C LEU A 330 22.01 -11.51 -3.57
N GLY A 331 21.26 -12.06 -4.51
CA GLY A 331 21.70 -12.27 -5.88
C GLY A 331 21.41 -11.12 -6.84
N GLN A 332 20.77 -10.02 -6.38
CA GLN A 332 20.42 -8.92 -7.27
C GLN A 332 21.60 -7.98 -7.51
N LEU A 333 21.83 -7.65 -8.77
CA LEU A 333 22.81 -6.64 -9.19
C LEU A 333 22.13 -5.30 -9.52
N ASN A 334 20.83 -5.29 -9.74
CA ASN A 334 20.03 -4.10 -9.97
C ASN A 334 19.39 -3.62 -8.68
N LEU A 335 19.71 -2.38 -8.27
CA LEU A 335 19.28 -1.79 -7.01
C LEU A 335 17.74 -1.76 -6.88
N LYS A 336 17.03 -1.35 -7.92
CA LYS A 336 15.58 -1.24 -7.92
C LYS A 336 14.90 -2.61 -7.83
N ARG A 337 15.51 -3.64 -8.44
CA ARG A 337 15.02 -5.02 -8.36
C ARG A 337 15.26 -5.63 -6.99
N MET A 338 16.38 -5.31 -6.34
CA MET A 338 16.66 -5.70 -4.96
C MET A 338 15.61 -5.14 -4.00
N VAL A 339 15.30 -3.84 -4.11
CA VAL A 339 14.25 -3.19 -3.29
C VAL A 339 12.86 -3.79 -3.57
N ALA A 340 12.57 -4.21 -4.82
CA ALA A 340 11.31 -4.88 -5.13
C ALA A 340 11.18 -6.25 -4.45
N TYR A 341 12.25 -7.08 -4.46
CA TYR A 341 12.23 -8.37 -3.76
C TYR A 341 12.25 -8.24 -2.24
N SER A 342 12.87 -7.20 -1.68
CA SER A 342 12.76 -6.93 -0.24
C SER A 342 11.32 -6.67 0.18
N SER A 343 10.52 -6.02 -0.69
CA SER A 343 9.08 -5.86 -0.43
C SER A 343 8.35 -7.20 -0.38
N VAL A 344 8.69 -8.20 -1.22
CA VAL A 344 8.13 -9.56 -1.12
C VAL A 344 8.43 -10.18 0.25
N SER A 345 9.67 -10.00 0.73
CA SER A 345 10.09 -10.50 2.06
C SER A 345 9.27 -9.84 3.19
N HIS A 346 9.17 -8.51 3.21
CA HIS A 346 8.40 -7.80 4.25
C HIS A 346 6.89 -8.09 4.19
N MET A 347 6.32 -8.29 2.99
CA MET A 347 4.92 -8.71 2.87
C MET A 347 4.71 -10.14 3.41
N GLY A 348 5.72 -11.01 3.31
CA GLY A 348 5.73 -12.30 3.99
C GLY A 348 5.62 -12.17 5.51
N LEU A 349 6.29 -11.18 6.11
CA LEU A 349 6.21 -10.91 7.55
C LEU A 349 4.80 -10.46 7.97
N ILE A 350 4.07 -9.73 7.12
CA ILE A 350 2.66 -9.38 7.37
C ILE A 350 1.80 -10.64 7.48
N PHE A 351 1.92 -11.60 6.54
CA PHE A 351 1.21 -12.87 6.64
C PHE A 351 1.56 -13.64 7.92
N LEU A 352 2.84 -13.64 8.32
CA LEU A 352 3.25 -14.28 9.57
C LEU A 352 2.62 -13.62 10.79
N GLY A 353 2.59 -12.27 10.83
CA GLY A 353 1.94 -11.53 11.91
C GLY A 353 0.45 -11.86 12.03
N ILE A 354 -0.26 -11.91 10.91
CA ILE A 354 -1.70 -12.29 10.90
C ILE A 354 -1.87 -13.75 11.31
N ALA A 355 -1.01 -14.65 10.84
CA ALA A 355 -1.08 -16.09 11.13
C ALA A 355 -0.77 -16.44 12.60
N THR A 356 -0.21 -15.52 13.39
CA THR A 356 -0.06 -15.75 14.84
C THR A 356 -1.40 -15.81 15.54
N LEU A 357 -2.43 -15.14 15.02
CA LEU A 357 -3.74 -14.94 15.64
C LEU A 357 -3.67 -14.24 17.02
N GLU A 358 -2.54 -13.60 17.29
CA GLU A 358 -2.27 -12.84 18.51
C GLU A 358 -2.47 -11.33 18.25
N PRO A 359 -3.03 -10.57 19.20
CA PRO A 359 -3.22 -9.12 19.01
C PRO A 359 -1.95 -8.38 18.62
N LEU A 360 -0.84 -8.66 19.31
CA LEU A 360 0.45 -8.03 19.03
C LEU A 360 0.98 -8.37 17.62
N GLY A 361 0.74 -9.60 17.15
CA GLY A 361 1.15 -10.03 15.80
C GLY A 361 0.38 -9.34 14.71
N ILE A 362 -0.93 -9.20 14.88
CA ILE A 362 -1.82 -8.49 13.96
C ILE A 362 -1.51 -6.98 13.98
N ALA A 363 -1.32 -6.39 15.15
CA ALA A 363 -0.90 -4.99 15.30
C ALA A 363 0.46 -4.74 14.60
N GLY A 364 1.43 -5.64 14.81
CA GLY A 364 2.72 -5.61 14.13
C GLY A 364 2.62 -5.74 12.61
N ALA A 365 1.68 -6.56 12.11
CA ALA A 365 1.41 -6.69 10.67
C ALA A 365 0.83 -5.39 10.10
N ILE A 366 -0.13 -4.74 10.78
CA ILE A 366 -0.72 -3.47 10.37
C ILE A 366 0.34 -2.37 10.42
N PHE A 367 1.14 -2.33 11.49
CA PHE A 367 2.23 -1.36 11.60
C PHE A 367 3.32 -1.60 10.55
N MET A 368 3.58 -2.86 10.14
CA MET A 368 4.47 -3.17 9.01
C MET A 368 3.91 -2.63 7.68
N MET A 369 2.60 -2.69 7.46
CA MET A 369 2.00 -2.05 6.29
C MET A 369 2.33 -0.55 6.27
N PHE A 370 2.19 0.12 7.39
CA PHE A 370 2.44 1.56 7.54
C PHE A 370 3.94 1.89 7.43
N ALA A 371 4.81 1.24 8.20
CA ALA A 371 6.25 1.47 8.22
C ALA A 371 6.92 1.21 6.86
N HIS A 372 6.61 0.07 6.23
CA HIS A 372 7.06 -0.24 4.88
C HIS A 372 6.49 0.76 3.86
N GLY A 373 5.28 1.29 4.13
CA GLY A 373 4.65 2.34 3.32
C GLY A 373 5.38 3.69 3.34
N ILE A 374 6.21 3.95 4.34
CA ILE A 374 7.09 5.13 4.44
C ILE A 374 8.49 4.80 3.89
N ILE A 375 9.07 3.68 4.31
CA ILE A 375 10.47 3.31 4.03
C ILE A 375 10.65 2.92 2.55
N SER A 376 9.76 2.12 2.00
CA SER A 376 9.91 1.62 0.63
C SER A 376 9.77 2.71 -0.44
N PRO A 377 8.82 3.67 -0.36
CA PRO A 377 8.82 4.84 -1.25
C PRO A 377 10.09 5.69 -1.15
N LEU A 378 10.67 5.85 0.05
CA LEU A 378 11.97 6.50 0.20
C LEU A 378 13.05 5.78 -0.63
N LEU A 379 13.13 4.46 -0.51
CA LEU A 379 14.09 3.65 -1.27
C LEU A 379 13.84 3.73 -2.78
N PHE A 380 12.59 3.71 -3.23
CA PHE A 380 12.28 3.86 -4.65
C PHE A 380 12.53 5.29 -5.17
N ALA A 381 12.35 6.32 -4.35
CA ALA A 381 12.74 7.69 -4.68
C ALA A 381 14.26 7.77 -4.87
N VAL A 382 15.06 7.19 -3.97
CA VAL A 382 16.52 7.08 -4.11
C VAL A 382 16.90 6.36 -5.40
N CYS A 383 16.29 5.20 -5.71
CA CYS A 383 16.51 4.50 -6.98
C CYS A 383 16.17 5.36 -8.19
N GLY A 384 15.10 6.16 -8.10
CA GLY A 384 14.70 7.11 -9.14
C GLY A 384 15.74 8.19 -9.38
N SER A 385 16.26 8.78 -8.31
CA SER A 385 17.32 9.78 -8.39
C SER A 385 18.62 9.20 -8.92
N PHE A 386 18.98 7.95 -8.58
CA PHE A 386 20.09 7.26 -9.23
C PHE A 386 19.91 7.18 -10.74
N LYS A 387 18.76 6.74 -11.20
CA LYS A 387 18.47 6.65 -12.63
C LYS A 387 18.49 8.03 -13.31
N HIS A 388 18.03 9.07 -12.61
CA HIS A 388 17.98 10.44 -13.11
C HIS A 388 19.37 11.05 -13.25
N HIS A 389 20.22 10.92 -12.22
CA HIS A 389 21.53 11.59 -12.18
C HIS A 389 22.67 10.74 -12.74
N TYR A 390 22.62 9.42 -12.59
CA TYR A 390 23.69 8.50 -13.00
C TYR A 390 23.32 7.59 -14.18
N HIS A 391 22.07 7.59 -14.63
CA HIS A 391 21.56 6.79 -15.76
C HIS A 391 21.77 5.28 -15.63
N THR A 392 22.05 4.78 -14.42
CA THR A 392 22.23 3.36 -14.11
C THR A 392 21.52 2.98 -12.82
N LEU A 393 21.22 1.69 -12.67
CA LEU A 393 20.72 1.08 -11.45
C LEU A 393 21.57 -0.12 -11.01
N GLU A 394 22.68 -0.37 -11.74
CA GLU A 394 23.59 -1.48 -11.45
C GLU A 394 24.47 -1.14 -10.24
N ILE A 395 24.40 -1.99 -9.21
CA ILE A 395 25.09 -1.81 -7.91
C ILE A 395 26.60 -1.68 -8.13
N ASP A 396 27.18 -2.49 -9.00
CA ASP A 396 28.63 -2.50 -9.26
C ASP A 396 29.14 -1.27 -10.00
N SER A 397 28.24 -0.55 -10.66
CA SER A 397 28.57 0.71 -11.37
C SER A 397 28.60 1.93 -10.45
N MET A 398 28.10 1.79 -9.20
CA MET A 398 27.91 2.89 -8.26
C MET A 398 28.79 2.67 -7.04
N ARG A 399 30.02 3.18 -7.06
CA ARG A 399 30.96 3.03 -5.95
C ARG A 399 31.41 4.38 -5.41
N GLY A 400 31.57 4.51 -4.10
CA GLY A 400 32.08 5.73 -3.48
C GLY A 400 31.11 6.92 -3.54
N LEU A 401 29.81 6.69 -3.58
CA LEU A 401 28.78 7.74 -3.72
C LEU A 401 28.79 8.77 -2.61
N ALA A 402 29.18 8.40 -1.38
CA ALA A 402 29.25 9.33 -0.24
C ALA A 402 30.10 10.58 -0.55
N LYS A 403 31.12 10.43 -1.39
CA LYS A 403 32.02 11.53 -1.75
C LYS A 403 31.40 12.47 -2.82
N HIS A 404 30.58 11.93 -3.71
CA HIS A 404 30.07 12.65 -4.89
C HIS A 404 28.63 13.16 -4.70
N SER A 405 27.79 12.39 -3.99
CA SER A 405 26.38 12.69 -3.74
C SER A 405 26.03 12.39 -2.28
N PRO A 406 26.48 13.26 -1.35
CA PRO A 406 26.30 13.01 0.09
C PRO A 406 24.84 13.01 0.52
N TRP A 407 23.97 13.85 -0.04
CA TRP A 407 22.54 13.86 0.28
C TRP A 407 21.84 12.58 -0.17
N MET A 408 22.08 12.14 -1.42
CA MET A 408 21.53 10.89 -1.94
C MET A 408 22.00 9.69 -1.10
N SER A 409 23.29 9.65 -0.75
CA SER A 409 23.87 8.61 0.10
C SER A 409 23.27 8.63 1.50
N GLY A 410 23.01 9.80 2.07
CA GLY A 410 22.36 9.95 3.37
C GLY A 410 20.93 9.37 3.37
N HIS A 411 20.12 9.73 2.38
CA HIS A 411 18.75 9.18 2.25
C HIS A 411 18.74 7.68 2.00
N MET A 412 19.68 7.19 1.20
CA MET A 412 19.86 5.76 0.95
C MET A 412 20.20 5.02 2.25
N MET A 413 21.12 5.56 3.08
CA MET A 413 21.45 4.99 4.39
C MET A 413 20.22 4.95 5.30
N VAL A 414 19.47 6.04 5.42
CA VAL A 414 18.25 6.09 6.25
C VAL A 414 17.23 5.06 5.79
N GLY A 415 16.97 4.98 4.47
CA GLY A 415 16.04 4.01 3.92
C GLY A 415 16.46 2.56 4.16
N TRP A 416 17.76 2.25 3.99
CA TRP A 416 18.28 0.89 4.25
C TRP A 416 18.27 0.55 5.74
N MET A 417 18.69 1.47 6.62
CA MET A 417 18.61 1.27 8.06
C MET A 417 17.17 1.04 8.53
N GLY A 418 16.21 1.77 7.93
CA GLY A 418 14.78 1.55 8.18
C GLY A 418 14.29 0.19 7.74
N SER A 419 14.74 -0.27 6.56
CA SER A 419 14.27 -1.52 5.95
C SER A 419 14.95 -2.79 6.49
N LEU A 420 16.16 -2.67 7.06
CA LEU A 420 16.86 -3.78 7.72
C LEU A 420 16.44 -3.99 9.18
N GLY A 421 15.53 -3.16 9.70
CA GLY A 421 15.05 -3.27 11.07
C GLY A 421 16.05 -2.75 12.11
N LEU A 422 16.76 -1.63 11.82
CA LEU A 422 17.62 -1.02 12.84
C LEU A 422 16.77 -0.43 13.98
N PRO A 423 17.12 -0.68 15.28
CA PRO A 423 16.48 0.01 16.39
C PRO A 423 16.39 1.53 16.17
N LEU A 424 15.31 2.16 16.60
CA LEU A 424 14.93 3.56 16.37
C LEU A 424 14.39 3.85 14.94
N MET A 425 14.17 2.83 14.14
CA MET A 425 13.48 2.94 12.85
C MET A 425 12.12 2.26 12.89
N ALA A 426 11.15 2.77 12.13
CA ALA A 426 9.78 2.25 12.12
C ALA A 426 9.70 0.75 11.74
N GLY A 427 10.58 0.27 10.84
CA GLY A 427 10.66 -1.15 10.47
C GLY A 427 10.94 -2.07 11.66
N PHE A 428 11.85 -1.67 12.55
CA PHE A 428 12.19 -2.44 13.74
C PHE A 428 10.99 -2.70 14.66
N VAL A 429 10.15 -1.69 14.88
CA VAL A 429 8.97 -1.81 15.75
C VAL A 429 8.03 -2.89 15.24
N ALA A 430 7.75 -2.87 13.93
CA ALA A 430 6.90 -3.86 13.27
C ALA A 430 7.50 -5.27 13.35
N GLU A 431 8.79 -5.41 13.01
CA GLU A 431 9.48 -6.70 13.00
C GLU A 431 9.53 -7.33 14.39
N VAL A 432 9.88 -6.56 15.41
CA VAL A 432 9.93 -7.05 16.80
C VAL A 432 8.55 -7.44 17.31
N ALA A 433 7.51 -6.66 17.04
CA ALA A 433 6.14 -6.99 17.42
C ALA A 433 5.70 -8.34 16.82
N VAL A 434 5.94 -8.54 15.52
CA VAL A 434 5.62 -9.81 14.85
C VAL A 434 6.44 -10.97 15.40
N LEU A 435 7.77 -10.79 15.64
CA LEU A 435 8.62 -11.85 16.18
C LEU A 435 8.21 -12.26 17.60
N ILE A 436 7.88 -11.30 18.46
CA ILE A 436 7.40 -11.59 19.83
C ILE A 436 6.09 -12.38 19.76
N ALA A 437 5.11 -11.93 18.98
CA ALA A 437 3.86 -12.65 18.81
C ALA A 437 4.06 -14.04 18.19
N PHE A 438 4.96 -14.15 17.22
CA PHE A 438 5.30 -15.44 16.63
C PHE A 438 5.93 -16.40 17.65
N TYR A 439 6.78 -15.89 18.55
CA TYR A 439 7.32 -16.70 19.65
C TYR A 439 6.22 -17.14 20.63
N MET A 440 5.29 -16.24 20.96
CA MET A 440 4.15 -16.56 21.84
C MET A 440 3.27 -17.66 21.24
N ALA A 441 2.98 -17.61 19.94
CA ALA A 441 2.12 -18.57 19.26
C ALA A 441 2.82 -19.90 18.92
N PHE A 442 4.10 -19.86 18.50
CA PHE A 442 4.81 -21.00 17.90
C PHE A 442 6.14 -21.35 18.57
N GLY A 443 6.49 -20.67 19.66
CA GLY A 443 7.71 -20.93 20.42
C GLY A 443 8.99 -20.78 19.59
N TRP A 444 9.91 -21.73 19.71
CA TRP A 444 11.24 -21.66 19.08
C TRP A 444 11.26 -21.66 17.55
N TRP A 445 10.12 -21.89 16.89
CA TRP A 445 10.04 -21.73 15.45
C TRP A 445 10.29 -20.27 14.99
N VAL A 446 10.26 -19.30 15.92
CA VAL A 446 10.66 -17.90 15.68
C VAL A 446 12.10 -17.77 15.17
N LEU A 447 12.96 -18.75 15.41
CA LEU A 447 14.33 -18.71 14.91
C LEU A 447 14.40 -18.63 13.38
N LEU A 448 13.44 -19.19 12.67
CA LEU A 448 13.44 -19.15 11.20
C LEU A 448 13.19 -17.74 10.64
N PRO A 449 12.12 -17.01 11.02
CA PRO A 449 11.97 -15.62 10.60
C PRO A 449 13.10 -14.73 11.16
N ALA A 450 13.57 -14.94 12.40
CA ALA A 450 14.64 -14.15 12.98
C ALA A 450 15.97 -14.27 12.21
N VAL A 451 16.36 -15.50 11.80
CA VAL A 451 17.54 -15.71 10.94
C VAL A 451 17.33 -15.04 9.57
N THR A 452 16.12 -15.05 9.04
CA THR A 452 15.85 -14.40 7.76
C THR A 452 16.01 -12.88 7.85
N LEU A 453 15.69 -12.26 8.98
CA LEU A 453 15.96 -10.82 9.19
C LEU A 453 17.47 -10.53 9.23
N ILE A 454 18.31 -11.47 9.72
CA ILE A 454 19.77 -11.34 9.59
C ILE A 454 20.19 -11.35 8.12
N VAL A 455 19.57 -12.18 7.29
CA VAL A 455 19.81 -12.17 5.83
C VAL A 455 19.36 -10.84 5.21
N THR A 456 18.26 -10.26 5.69
CA THR A 456 17.80 -8.93 5.30
C THR A 456 18.85 -7.86 5.60
N ALA A 457 19.41 -7.86 6.80
CA ALA A 457 20.50 -6.97 7.16
C ALA A 457 21.73 -7.20 6.26
N ALA A 458 22.07 -8.44 5.97
CA ALA A 458 23.23 -8.78 5.16
C ALA A 458 23.17 -8.20 3.74
N TYR A 459 22.05 -8.35 3.01
CA TYR A 459 21.97 -7.82 1.64
C TYR A 459 21.92 -6.29 1.61
N TYR A 460 21.29 -5.63 2.58
CA TYR A 460 21.28 -4.17 2.64
C TYR A 460 22.68 -3.62 2.99
N LEU A 461 23.35 -4.15 3.99
CA LEU A 461 24.72 -3.73 4.37
C LEU A 461 25.71 -4.00 3.25
N TRP A 462 25.61 -5.14 2.59
CA TRP A 462 26.46 -5.49 1.46
C TRP A 462 26.26 -4.54 0.26
N SER A 463 25.00 -4.23 -0.09
CA SER A 463 24.73 -3.27 -1.16
C SER A 463 25.18 -1.85 -0.78
N MET A 464 25.03 -1.46 0.51
CA MET A 464 25.51 -0.17 1.02
C MET A 464 27.03 -0.06 0.95
N GLN A 465 27.75 -1.10 1.33
CA GLN A 465 29.20 -1.16 1.19
C GLN A 465 29.61 -0.93 -0.25
N ARG A 466 29.00 -1.62 -1.20
CA ARG A 466 29.36 -1.58 -2.62
C ARG A 466 28.98 -0.27 -3.31
N THR A 467 27.95 0.43 -2.86
CA THR A 467 27.48 1.66 -3.50
C THR A 467 28.02 2.91 -2.81
N ILE A 468 27.90 3.02 -1.48
CA ILE A 468 28.19 4.25 -0.74
C ILE A 468 29.69 4.35 -0.40
N PHE A 469 30.27 3.26 0.12
CA PHE A 469 31.58 3.31 0.78
C PHE A 469 32.73 2.78 -0.05
N GLU A 470 32.49 1.88 -0.99
CA GLU A 470 33.56 1.22 -1.75
C GLU A 470 34.20 2.18 -2.77
N GLY A 471 35.15 3.00 -2.30
CA GLY A 471 36.04 3.81 -3.11
C GLY A 471 37.44 3.18 -3.22
N GLY A 472 37.52 1.83 -3.27
CA GLY A 472 38.77 1.09 -3.30
C GLY A 472 39.52 1.26 -4.62
N ARG A 473 40.84 0.99 -4.56
CA ARG A 473 41.67 0.74 -5.74
C ARG A 473 41.60 -0.74 -6.08
N ASP A 474 41.64 -1.07 -7.37
CA ASP A 474 41.83 -2.46 -7.77
C ASP A 474 43.25 -2.96 -7.37
N ASP A 475 43.51 -4.25 -7.55
CA ASP A 475 44.83 -4.84 -7.28
C ASP A 475 45.99 -4.23 -8.07
N HIS A 476 45.65 -3.34 -9.04
CA HIS A 476 46.59 -2.60 -9.89
C HIS A 476 46.60 -1.08 -9.62
N ASP A 477 46.10 -0.65 -8.44
CA ASP A 477 46.09 0.76 -7.98
C ASP A 477 45.25 1.73 -8.83
N HIS A 478 44.34 1.21 -9.68
CA HIS A 478 43.41 2.04 -10.43
C HIS A 478 42.17 2.38 -9.60
N PRO A 479 41.68 3.62 -9.65
CA PRO A 479 40.44 3.98 -8.96
C PRO A 479 39.28 3.15 -9.53
N ILE A 480 38.68 2.28 -8.71
CA ILE A 480 37.56 1.41 -9.09
C ILE A 480 36.28 2.21 -9.34
N ALA A 481 36.25 3.49 -8.99
CA ALA A 481 35.15 4.39 -9.26
C ALA A 481 35.18 4.89 -10.72
N LYS A 482 34.77 4.07 -11.66
CA LYS A 482 34.14 4.62 -12.86
C LYS A 482 32.69 4.98 -12.50
N LEU A 483 32.50 6.13 -11.81
CA LEU A 483 31.25 6.85 -11.99
C LEU A 483 31.04 6.97 -13.48
N PRO A 484 29.87 6.65 -14.05
CA PRO A 484 29.62 6.87 -15.46
C PRO A 484 30.06 8.30 -15.75
N SER A 485 31.16 8.42 -16.49
CA SER A 485 31.61 9.73 -16.93
C SER A 485 30.40 10.32 -17.64
N THR A 486 29.93 11.40 -17.13
CA THR A 486 28.83 12.21 -17.61
C THR A 486 28.68 12.05 -19.11
N LEU A 487 27.53 11.60 -19.56
CA LEU A 487 27.19 11.49 -20.98
C LEU A 487 27.35 12.82 -21.74
N HIS A 488 27.57 13.94 -21.02
CA HIS A 488 27.70 15.29 -21.56
C HIS A 488 28.80 16.16 -20.89
N GLY A 489 29.80 15.55 -20.21
CA GLY A 489 30.95 16.31 -19.66
C GLY A 489 30.66 17.11 -18.40
N GLU A 490 29.46 17.05 -17.81
CA GLU A 490 29.15 17.70 -16.54
C GLU A 490 29.40 16.74 -15.37
N SER A 491 29.96 17.21 -14.27
CA SER A 491 30.09 16.41 -13.05
C SER A 491 28.70 16.02 -12.52
N PRO A 492 28.51 14.76 -12.06
CA PRO A 492 27.23 14.37 -11.49
C PRO A 492 26.87 15.31 -10.33
N ARG A 493 25.68 15.88 -10.41
CA ARG A 493 25.13 16.73 -9.34
C ARG A 493 24.47 15.82 -8.31
N ASP A 494 24.51 16.25 -7.04
CA ASP A 494 23.68 15.64 -5.99
C ASP A 494 22.19 15.86 -6.30
N ILE A 495 21.31 15.23 -5.54
CA ILE A 495 19.85 15.33 -5.72
C ILE A 495 19.36 16.78 -5.77
N THR A 496 18.30 16.99 -6.52
CA THR A 496 17.63 18.31 -6.61
C THR A 496 16.86 18.61 -5.32
N TRP A 497 16.52 19.88 -5.10
CA TRP A 497 15.84 20.29 -3.86
C TRP A 497 14.48 19.58 -3.66
N HIS A 498 13.71 19.35 -4.74
CA HIS A 498 12.41 18.69 -4.66
C HIS A 498 12.55 17.17 -4.39
N GLU A 499 13.52 16.49 -4.99
CA GLU A 499 13.87 15.11 -4.65
C GLU A 499 14.27 15.02 -3.17
N ASN A 500 15.17 15.92 -2.73
CA ASN A 500 15.62 15.99 -1.33
C ASN A 500 14.47 16.22 -0.35
N THR A 501 13.54 17.13 -0.66
CA THR A 501 12.41 17.43 0.24
C THR A 501 11.51 16.21 0.42
N GLY A 502 11.15 15.51 -0.66
CA GLY A 502 10.31 14.32 -0.56
C GLY A 502 10.97 13.19 0.23
N MET A 503 12.26 12.93 -0.04
CA MET A 503 13.02 11.89 0.68
C MET A 503 13.24 12.27 2.16
N LEU A 504 13.47 13.55 2.47
CA LEU A 504 13.67 14.03 3.83
C LEU A 504 12.41 13.81 4.69
N ILE A 505 11.23 14.15 4.16
CA ILE A 505 9.96 13.94 4.87
C ILE A 505 9.79 12.46 5.19
N LEU A 506 9.98 11.57 4.22
CA LEU A 506 9.85 10.12 4.44
C LEU A 506 10.91 9.58 5.41
N GLY A 507 12.16 10.06 5.30
CA GLY A 507 13.24 9.68 6.19
C GLY A 507 13.01 10.12 7.64
N VAL A 508 12.53 11.34 7.85
CA VAL A 508 12.17 11.86 9.17
C VAL A 508 11.03 11.05 9.77
N LEU A 509 9.98 10.75 9.02
CA LEU A 509 8.87 9.93 9.50
C LEU A 509 9.31 8.51 9.84
N ALA A 510 10.21 7.89 9.06
CA ALA A 510 10.77 6.58 9.39
C ALA A 510 11.49 6.55 10.74
N VAL A 511 12.19 7.65 11.10
CA VAL A 511 12.84 7.81 12.41
C VAL A 511 11.82 8.15 13.51
N VAL A 512 10.90 9.09 13.25
CA VAL A 512 9.88 9.50 14.24
C VAL A 512 9.07 8.31 14.69
N TYR A 513 8.52 7.52 13.78
CA TYR A 513 7.75 6.32 14.10
C TYR A 513 8.60 5.16 14.64
N GLY A 514 9.91 5.21 14.49
CA GLY A 514 10.83 4.27 15.13
C GLY A 514 11.13 4.61 16.59
N ILE A 515 11.17 5.91 16.93
CA ILE A 515 11.42 6.40 18.30
C ILE A 515 10.11 6.44 19.09
N TYR A 516 9.05 6.93 18.47
CA TYR A 516 7.73 7.07 19.06
C TYR A 516 6.67 6.49 18.11
N PRO A 517 6.44 5.16 18.16
CA PRO A 517 5.50 4.46 17.26
C PRO A 517 4.08 5.01 17.33
N ASP A 518 3.72 5.53 18.50
CA ASP A 518 2.40 6.09 18.76
C ASP A 518 2.29 7.59 18.39
N PHE A 519 3.16 8.08 17.52
CA PHE A 519 3.03 9.43 17.00
C PHE A 519 1.69 9.59 16.26
N PHE A 520 0.89 10.58 16.63
CA PHE A 520 -0.53 10.73 16.25
C PHE A 520 -1.40 9.52 16.63
N GLY A 521 -1.05 8.78 17.69
CA GLY A 521 -1.79 7.62 18.16
C GLY A 521 -1.88 6.44 17.20
N MET A 522 -0.99 6.40 16.21
CA MET A 522 -1.09 5.41 15.12
C MET A 522 -0.92 3.98 15.60
N PHE A 523 0.04 3.72 16.49
CA PHE A 523 0.29 2.35 16.96
C PHE A 523 -0.79 1.87 17.94
N GLU A 524 -1.23 2.74 18.86
CA GLU A 524 -2.31 2.46 19.80
C GLU A 524 -3.59 2.09 19.06
N MET A 525 -4.00 2.89 18.08
CA MET A 525 -5.17 2.65 17.24
C MET A 525 -5.09 1.27 16.51
N MET A 526 -3.93 0.93 15.93
CA MET A 526 -3.72 -0.37 15.27
C MET A 526 -3.77 -1.53 16.26
N SER A 527 -3.20 -1.33 17.46
CA SER A 527 -3.19 -2.32 18.55
C SER A 527 -4.56 -2.57 19.12
N ASP A 528 -5.35 -1.52 19.33
CA ASP A 528 -6.72 -1.61 19.81
C ASP A 528 -7.60 -2.36 18.81
N TRP A 529 -7.52 -2.00 17.53
CA TRP A 529 -8.25 -2.72 16.48
C TRP A 529 -7.88 -4.20 16.42
N ALA A 530 -6.59 -4.53 16.54
CA ALA A 530 -6.12 -5.92 16.53
C ALA A 530 -6.61 -6.68 17.78
N SER A 531 -6.60 -6.04 18.94
CA SER A 531 -7.10 -6.63 20.19
C SER A 531 -8.59 -6.93 20.10
N LEU A 532 -9.38 -5.97 19.62
CA LEU A 532 -10.82 -6.14 19.41
C LEU A 532 -11.13 -7.22 18.37
N LEU A 533 -10.35 -7.31 17.27
CA LEU A 533 -10.51 -8.38 16.28
C LEU A 533 -10.31 -9.77 16.89
N VAL A 534 -9.27 -9.94 17.70
CA VAL A 534 -8.96 -11.23 18.34
C VAL A 534 -10.05 -11.57 19.36
N GLU A 535 -10.42 -10.62 20.21
CA GLU A 535 -11.40 -10.80 21.29
C GLU A 535 -12.80 -11.11 20.72
N TYR A 536 -13.28 -10.35 19.76
CA TYR A 536 -14.66 -10.47 19.29
C TYR A 536 -14.85 -11.43 18.11
N ARG A 537 -13.79 -11.76 17.37
CA ARG A 537 -13.91 -12.56 16.14
C ARG A 537 -13.15 -13.87 16.18
N LEU A 538 -11.92 -13.89 16.65
CA LEU A 538 -11.12 -15.11 16.62
C LEU A 538 -11.39 -16.02 17.83
N TYR A 539 -11.61 -15.44 19.01
CA TYR A 539 -11.84 -16.20 20.26
C TYR A 539 -13.03 -15.65 21.07
N PRO A 540 -14.24 -15.58 20.51
CA PRO A 540 -15.40 -14.97 21.17
C PRO A 540 -15.87 -15.69 22.45
N ALA A 541 -15.39 -16.90 22.72
CA ALA A 541 -15.81 -17.70 23.88
C ALA A 541 -14.99 -17.45 25.16
N GLU A 542 -13.89 -16.71 25.08
CA GLU A 542 -13.07 -16.37 26.26
C GLU A 542 -13.58 -15.12 27.00
N VAL A 543 -14.50 -14.37 26.39
CA VAL A 543 -15.20 -13.26 27.03
C VAL A 543 -16.47 -13.80 27.65
N GLY A 544 -16.38 -14.24 28.93
CA GLY A 544 -17.55 -14.64 29.71
C GLY A 544 -18.53 -13.47 29.84
N PRO A 545 -19.84 -13.74 30.06
CA PRO A 545 -20.88 -12.73 30.14
C PRO A 545 -20.67 -11.73 31.29
#